data_b7c28a341722d9a54b7a8c7bb1e3008a
#
_entry.id   b7c28a341722d9a54b7a8c7bb1e3008a
#
_cell.length_a   1.000
_cell.length_b   1.000
_cell.length_c   1.000
_cell.angle_alpha   90.00
_cell.angle_beta   90.00
_cell.angle_gamma   90.00
#
_symmetry.space_group_name_H-M   'P 1'
#
loop_
_entity.id
_entity.type
_entity.pdbx_description
1 polymer ?
#
loop_
_entity_poly.entity_id
_entity_poly.type
_entity_poly.pdbx_seq_one_letter_code
_entity_poly.pdbx_strand_id
1 'polypeptide(L)'
;MGLGRLLSVAWLGFLVAVAPLALAESKHVAEAVEHAQAAVAQGKQGYPDALVTEAREALKHAELAKKEAASPYLEQGIRALKQAIDQGKAGRTDAATKAVEEALENLSEPAPAMAQPSGGDGY
;
A
#
# COMPACT_ATOMS: atom_id res chain seq x y z
N MET A 1 -51.08 -3.95 13.73
CA MET A 1 -50.71 -3.92 13.79
C MET A 1 -49.37 -3.91 13.92
N GLY A 2 -48.86 -3.80 14.10
CA GLY A 2 -47.68 -3.63 14.28
C GLY A 2 -46.82 -4.55 13.92
N LEU A 3 -46.73 -4.94 13.43
CA LEU A 3 -46.03 -5.82 13.06
C LEU A 3 -44.93 -5.44 12.49
N GLY A 4 -44.85 -4.84 12.11
CA GLY A 4 -43.84 -4.55 11.38
C GLY A 4 -42.68 -4.38 12.07
N ARG A 5 -42.57 -4.10 12.86
CA ARG A 5 -41.59 -3.76 13.45
C ARG A 5 -40.66 -4.72 13.67
N LEU A 6 -40.81 -5.54 13.66
CA LEU A 6 -39.98 -6.35 14.00
C LEU A 6 -38.88 -6.45 13.25
N LEU A 7 -38.77 -6.56 12.55
CA LEU A 7 -37.81 -6.70 11.74
C LEU A 7 -36.69 -6.09 11.99
N SER A 8 -36.51 -5.49 12.10
CA SER A 8 -35.48 -4.72 12.14
C SER A 8 -34.45 -5.34 12.84
N VAL A 9 -34.15 -5.49 13.26
CA VAL A 9 -33.25 -5.98 13.96
C VAL A 9 -32.33 -6.72 13.51
N ALA A 10 -32.47 -7.26 13.28
CA ALA A 10 -31.70 -7.99 12.81
C ALA A 10 -30.43 -7.67 12.62
N TRP A 11 -29.82 -7.80 12.29
CA TRP A 11 -28.65 -7.60 11.94
C TRP A 11 -27.72 -6.92 12.51
N LEU A 12 -27.68 -6.83 13.14
CA LEU A 12 -26.84 -6.17 13.63
C LEU A 12 -25.81 -6.95 14.05
N GLY A 13 -25.63 -7.49 14.23
CA GLY A 13 -24.70 -8.15 14.64
C GLY A 13 -23.63 -8.51 14.15
N PHE A 14 -23.11 -8.41 13.86
CA PHE A 14 -22.14 -8.80 13.29
C PHE A 14 -21.03 -8.22 13.36
N LEU A 15 -20.47 -8.17 13.71
CA LEU A 15 -19.43 -7.61 13.67
C LEU A 15 -18.44 -8.40 13.99
N VAL A 16 -17.87 -8.57 13.80
CA VAL A 16 -16.97 -9.29 13.92
C VAL A 16 -15.89 -9.01 14.16
N ALA A 17 -15.49 -8.92 14.61
CA ALA A 17 -14.48 -8.57 14.88
C ALA A 17 -13.45 -9.32 14.69
N VAL A 18 -12.95 -9.35 14.30
CA VAL A 18 -12.03 -9.99 13.99
C VAL A 18 -10.82 -9.86 14.46
N ALA A 19 -10.31 -10.22 14.87
CA ALA A 19 -9.12 -10.28 15.16
C ALA A 19 -8.10 -9.85 14.62
N PRO A 20 -7.76 -9.31 14.68
CA PRO A 20 -6.84 -8.76 14.02
C PRO A 20 -5.59 -8.92 14.43
N LEU A 21 -5.30 -8.97 15.22
CA LEU A 21 -4.14 -9.00 15.60
C LEU A 21 -3.20 -9.48 14.75
N ALA A 22 -3.33 -10.18 14.46
CA ALA A 22 -2.39 -10.73 13.71
C ALA A 22 -1.96 -9.97 12.67
N LEU A 23 -2.41 -9.57 12.05
CA LEU A 23 -2.08 -8.88 11.07
C LEU A 23 -1.91 -7.66 11.20
N ALA A 24 -1.79 -7.26 11.91
CA ALA A 24 -1.55 -6.01 12.03
C ALA A 24 -0.71 -5.47 11.06
N GLU A 25 -1.12 -5.07 10.10
CA GLU A 25 -0.39 -4.53 9.22
C GLU A 25 -0.08 -3.20 9.69
N SER A 26 0.99 -2.68 9.55
CA SER A 26 1.34 -1.35 9.94
C SER A 26 0.39 -0.33 9.33
N LYS A 27 -0.06 0.57 10.14
CA LYS A 27 -0.87 1.61 9.64
C LYS A 27 -0.09 2.41 8.61
N HIS A 28 1.22 2.53 8.82
CA HIS A 28 2.02 3.28 7.86
C HIS A 28 2.11 2.57 6.52
N VAL A 29 2.10 1.25 6.50
CA VAL A 29 2.09 0.56 5.23
C VAL A 29 0.79 0.85 4.50
N ALA A 30 -0.33 0.84 5.22
CA ALA A 30 -1.61 1.11 4.58
C ALA A 30 -1.64 2.52 4.03
N GLU A 31 -1.09 3.47 4.76
CA GLU A 31 -1.07 4.83 4.27
C GLU A 31 -0.14 4.99 3.08
N ALA A 32 0.99 4.28 3.11
CA ALA A 32 1.89 4.33 1.97
C ALA A 32 1.21 3.78 0.72
N VAL A 33 0.46 2.70 0.87
CA VAL A 33 -0.24 2.13 -0.26
C VAL A 33 -1.29 3.11 -0.79
N GLU A 34 -2.00 3.78 0.10
CA GLU A 34 -2.99 4.73 -0.32
C GLU A 34 -2.38 5.85 -1.15
N HIS A 35 -1.31 6.43 -0.66
CA HIS A 35 -0.67 7.51 -1.40
C HIS A 35 -0.05 7.01 -2.69
N ALA A 36 0.48 5.79 -2.69
CA ALA A 36 1.02 5.25 -3.92
C ALA A 36 -0.08 5.04 -4.97
N GLN A 37 -1.25 4.60 -4.53
CA GLN A 37 -2.36 4.46 -5.46
C GLN A 37 -2.77 5.82 -6.02
N ALA A 38 -2.77 6.83 -5.18
CA ALA A 38 -3.08 8.17 -5.65
C ALA A 38 -2.03 8.64 -6.66
N ALA A 39 -0.77 8.30 -6.40
CA ALA A 39 0.29 8.70 -7.34
C ALA A 39 0.07 8.04 -8.71
N VAL A 40 -0.30 6.77 -8.72
CA VAL A 40 -0.56 6.10 -9.99
C VAL A 40 -1.71 6.79 -10.71
N ALA A 41 -2.77 7.13 -9.99
CA ALA A 41 -3.90 7.80 -10.62
C ALA A 41 -3.48 9.12 -11.25
N GLN A 42 -2.64 9.88 -10.56
CA GLN A 42 -2.17 11.14 -11.11
C GLN A 42 -1.28 10.90 -12.32
N GLY A 43 -0.44 9.88 -12.24
CA GLY A 43 0.44 9.59 -13.36
C GLY A 43 -0.33 9.18 -14.60
N LYS A 44 -1.37 8.40 -14.41
CA LYS A 44 -2.17 7.98 -15.56
C LYS A 44 -2.92 9.13 -16.19
N GLN A 45 -3.14 10.19 -15.45
CA GLN A 45 -3.77 11.36 -16.02
C GLN A 45 -2.73 12.32 -16.58
N GLY A 46 -1.46 12.00 -16.47
CA GLY A 46 -0.46 12.85 -17.06
C GLY A 46 0.01 13.99 -16.19
N TYR A 47 -0.13 13.87 -14.88
CA TYR A 47 0.25 14.93 -13.96
C TYR A 47 1.48 14.54 -13.15
N PRO A 48 2.68 14.78 -13.67
CA PRO A 48 3.87 14.33 -12.96
C PRO A 48 4.10 15.05 -11.63
N ASP A 49 3.71 16.29 -11.52
CA ASP A 49 3.92 17.00 -10.27
C ASP A 49 3.06 16.44 -9.17
N ALA A 50 1.81 16.13 -9.51
CA ALA A 50 0.92 15.56 -8.53
C ALA A 50 1.38 14.14 -8.16
N LEU A 51 1.87 13.40 -9.15
CA LEU A 51 2.41 12.09 -8.86
C LEU A 51 3.57 12.20 -7.88
N VAL A 52 4.46 13.16 -8.09
CA VAL A 52 5.60 13.31 -7.20
C VAL A 52 5.15 13.64 -5.78
N THR A 53 4.14 14.48 -5.66
CA THR A 53 3.64 14.85 -4.35
C THR A 53 3.12 13.61 -3.61
N GLU A 54 2.32 12.81 -4.29
CA GLU A 54 1.77 11.62 -3.64
C GLU A 54 2.86 10.59 -3.39
N ALA A 55 3.80 10.47 -4.32
CA ALA A 55 4.87 9.49 -4.11
C ALA A 55 5.73 9.87 -2.91
N ARG A 56 5.89 11.16 -2.66
CA ARG A 56 6.66 11.57 -1.49
C ARG A 56 5.94 11.22 -0.19
N GLU A 57 4.63 11.38 -0.18
CA GLU A 57 3.89 11.00 1.00
C GLU A 57 3.96 9.49 1.20
N ALA A 58 3.84 8.74 0.10
CA ALA A 58 3.96 7.30 0.22
C ALA A 58 5.34 6.92 0.76
N LEU A 59 6.38 7.58 0.28
CA LEU A 59 7.72 7.29 0.73
C LEU A 59 7.87 7.57 2.21
N LYS A 60 7.33 8.67 2.66
CA LYS A 60 7.42 9.03 4.06
C LYS A 60 6.80 7.95 4.93
N HIS A 61 5.61 7.50 4.58
CA HIS A 61 4.96 6.47 5.36
C HIS A 61 5.69 5.13 5.25
N ALA A 62 6.22 4.83 4.07
CA ALA A 62 6.96 3.58 3.92
C ALA A 62 8.20 3.58 4.80
N GLU A 63 8.85 4.73 4.93
CA GLU A 63 10.02 4.80 5.77
C GLU A 63 9.66 4.70 7.24
N LEU A 64 8.52 5.24 7.62
CA LEU A 64 8.06 5.06 8.99
C LEU A 64 7.76 3.59 9.28
N ALA A 65 7.13 2.93 8.30
CA ALA A 65 6.85 1.52 8.46
C ALA A 65 8.13 0.72 8.59
N LYS A 66 9.15 1.11 7.84
CA LYS A 66 10.40 0.41 7.89
C LYS A 66 11.04 0.51 9.26
N LYS A 67 10.87 1.63 9.92
CA LYS A 67 11.40 1.77 11.26
C LYS A 67 10.68 0.86 12.24
N GLU A 68 9.42 0.58 11.97
CA GLU A 68 8.69 -0.31 12.86
C GLU A 68 9.06 -1.76 12.61
N ALA A 69 9.18 -2.15 11.37
CA ALA A 69 9.50 -3.52 11.05
C ALA A 69 10.02 -3.58 9.62
N ALA A 70 11.30 -3.59 9.48
CA ALA A 70 11.90 -3.64 8.17
C ALA A 70 11.61 -4.96 7.48
N SER A 71 11.48 -4.92 6.20
CA SER A 71 11.31 -6.13 5.41
C SER A 71 11.88 -5.87 4.03
N PRO A 72 12.26 -6.93 3.32
CA PRO A 72 12.80 -6.74 1.97
C PRO A 72 11.79 -6.11 1.04
N TYR A 73 10.52 -6.45 1.18
CA TYR A 73 9.52 -5.85 0.32
C TYR A 73 9.39 -4.37 0.58
N LEU A 74 9.43 -4.00 1.86
CA LEU A 74 9.33 -2.61 2.21
C LEU A 74 10.51 -1.83 1.64
N GLU A 75 11.69 -2.41 1.71
CA GLU A 75 12.85 -1.72 1.17
C GLU A 75 12.79 -1.57 -0.33
N GLN A 76 12.28 -2.60 -1.02
CA GLN A 76 12.14 -2.48 -2.44
C GLN A 76 11.09 -1.46 -2.81
N GLY A 77 10.00 -1.42 -2.05
CA GLY A 77 8.99 -0.40 -2.29
C GLY A 77 9.55 1.00 -2.11
N ILE A 78 10.39 1.18 -1.08
CA ILE A 78 10.99 2.48 -0.85
C ILE A 78 11.89 2.86 -2.02
N ARG A 79 12.68 1.92 -2.52
CA ARG A 79 13.54 2.23 -3.65
C ARG A 79 12.72 2.60 -4.87
N ALA A 80 11.65 1.87 -5.12
CA ALA A 80 10.82 2.16 -6.28
C ALA A 80 10.15 3.53 -6.14
N LEU A 81 9.74 3.91 -4.93
CA LEU A 81 9.17 5.23 -4.74
C LEU A 81 10.18 6.34 -5.01
N LYS A 82 11.41 6.13 -4.57
CA LYS A 82 12.44 7.13 -4.83
C LYS A 82 12.70 7.26 -6.31
N GLN A 83 12.70 6.14 -7.02
CA GLN A 83 12.87 6.19 -8.45
C GLN A 83 11.69 6.90 -9.11
N ALA A 84 10.49 6.65 -8.64
CA ALA A 84 9.32 7.31 -9.20
C ALA A 84 9.42 8.83 -9.02
N ILE A 85 9.89 9.26 -7.86
CA ILE A 85 10.03 10.69 -7.62
C ILE A 85 11.05 11.29 -8.58
N ASP A 86 12.17 10.60 -8.79
CA ASP A 86 13.17 11.10 -9.70
C ASP A 86 12.63 11.19 -11.12
N GLN A 87 11.92 10.16 -11.57
CA GLN A 87 11.37 10.18 -12.91
C GLN A 87 10.31 11.26 -13.05
N GLY A 88 9.48 11.41 -12.02
CA GLY A 88 8.43 12.44 -12.09
C GLY A 88 9.00 13.83 -12.11
N LYS A 89 10.06 14.07 -11.35
CA LYS A 89 10.69 15.37 -11.34
C LYS A 89 11.32 15.67 -12.70
N ALA A 90 11.73 14.64 -13.40
CA ALA A 90 12.29 14.81 -14.72
C ALA A 90 11.21 14.90 -15.78
N GLY A 91 9.97 14.86 -15.39
CA GLY A 91 8.88 14.94 -16.34
C GLY A 91 8.58 13.66 -17.08
N ARG A 92 9.16 12.55 -16.65
CA ARG A 92 8.94 11.29 -17.32
C ARG A 92 7.77 10.58 -16.67
N THR A 93 6.58 11.03 -17.00
CA THR A 93 5.39 10.58 -16.30
C THR A 93 5.15 9.09 -16.42
N ASP A 94 5.35 8.53 -17.60
CA ASP A 94 5.10 7.10 -17.76
C ASP A 94 6.06 6.27 -16.94
N ALA A 95 7.33 6.64 -16.97
CA ALA A 95 8.30 5.90 -16.20
C ALA A 95 8.03 6.05 -14.71
N ALA A 96 7.63 7.25 -14.30
CA ALA A 96 7.32 7.47 -12.89
C ALA A 96 6.12 6.62 -12.48
N THR A 97 5.10 6.56 -13.34
CA THR A 97 3.92 5.79 -13.01
C THR A 97 4.26 4.32 -12.84
N LYS A 98 5.08 3.80 -13.75
CA LYS A 98 5.47 2.42 -13.63
C LYS A 98 6.26 2.16 -12.36
N ALA A 99 7.12 3.08 -11.98
CA ALA A 99 7.88 2.91 -10.77
C ALA A 99 6.97 2.90 -9.55
N VAL A 100 5.90 3.71 -9.55
CA VAL A 100 4.98 3.67 -8.43
C VAL A 100 4.21 2.35 -8.42
N GLU A 101 3.87 1.84 -9.60
CA GLU A 101 3.18 0.55 -9.65
C GLU A 101 4.06 -0.55 -9.09
N GLU A 102 5.33 -0.49 -9.38
CA GLU A 102 6.25 -1.45 -8.81
C GLU A 102 6.32 -1.29 -7.30
N ALA A 103 6.32 -0.06 -6.83
CA ALA A 103 6.31 0.18 -5.40
C ALA A 103 5.04 -0.40 -4.77
N LEU A 104 3.91 -0.26 -5.45
CA LEU A 104 2.67 -0.78 -4.93
C LEU A 104 2.72 -2.28 -4.77
N GLU A 105 3.29 -2.96 -5.76
CA GLU A 105 3.40 -4.40 -5.65
C GLU A 105 4.19 -4.78 -4.41
N ASN A 106 5.31 -4.12 -4.21
CA ASN A 106 6.13 -4.45 -3.07
C ASN A 106 5.50 -4.06 -1.74
N LEU A 107 4.86 -2.92 -1.69
CA LEU A 107 4.24 -2.48 -0.45
C LEU A 107 3.05 -3.33 -0.07
N SER A 108 2.41 -3.96 -1.05
CA SER A 108 1.26 -4.77 -0.78
C SER A 108 1.59 -6.21 -0.44
N GLU A 109 2.85 -6.58 -0.56
CA GLU A 109 3.20 -7.94 -0.23
C GLU A 109 3.18 -8.14 1.25
N PRO A 110 2.64 -9.23 1.70
CA PRO A 110 2.61 -9.48 3.11
C PRO A 110 4.02 -9.77 3.55
N ALA A 111 4.30 -9.40 4.72
CA ALA A 111 5.59 -9.66 5.25
C ALA A 111 5.84 -11.14 5.06
N PRO A 112 6.94 -11.44 4.56
CA PRO A 112 7.26 -12.79 4.29
C PRO A 112 7.43 -13.53 5.51
N ALA A 113 6.54 -13.92 5.99
CA ALA A 113 6.61 -14.66 7.11
C ALA A 113 7.74 -15.48 6.95
N MET A 114 8.58 -15.29 7.29
CA MET A 114 9.48 -16.12 7.26
C MET A 114 9.88 -16.62 6.17
N ALA A 115 9.80 -16.15 5.64
CA ALA A 115 10.28 -16.51 4.57
C ALA A 115 10.33 -17.57 3.89
N GLN A 116 10.14 -17.85 3.53
CA GLN A 116 10.05 -18.69 2.79
C GLN A 116 10.93 -18.71 1.88
N PRO A 117 11.51 -19.01 1.79
CA PRO A 117 12.48 -19.05 0.94
C PRO A 117 12.20 -19.52 -0.18
N SER A 118 11.86 -19.46 -0.55
CA SER A 118 11.67 -19.82 -1.63
C SER A 118 12.25 -20.49 -2.33
N GLY A 119 12.52 -20.51 -2.41
CA GLY A 119 12.91 -20.97 -3.06
C GLY A 119 13.18 -21.82 -3.40
N GLY A 120 13.35 -21.91 -3.29
CA GLY A 120 13.56 -22.62 -3.48
C GLY A 120 13.65 -23.41 -4.13
N ASP A 121 13.78 -23.38 -4.22
CA ASP A 121 13.88 -24.11 -4.62
C ASP A 121 14.12 -24.83 -5.23
N GLY A 122 14.26 -24.93 -5.40
CA GLY A 122 14.46 -25.44 -5.95
C GLY A 122 14.79 -26.47 -6.15
N TYR A 123 14.97 -26.85 -6.05
CA TYR A 123 15.25 -27.81 -6.14
C TYR A 123 15.18 -28.30 -6.58
#